data_9ce6284e9c693fa6a24201220de0fc58
#
_entry.id   9ce6284e9c693fa6a24201220de0fc58
#
_cell.length_a   1.000
_cell.length_b   1.000
_cell.length_c   1.000
_cell.angle_alpha   90.00
_cell.angle_beta   90.00
_cell.angle_gamma   90.00
#
_symmetry.space_group_name_H-M   'P 1'
#
loop_
_entity.id
_entity.type
_entity.pdbx_description
1 polymer ?
#
loop_
_entity_poly.entity_id
_entity_poly.type
_entity_poly.pdbx_seq_one_letter_code
_entity_poly.pdbx_strand_id
1 'polypeptide(L)'
;MGGPNAGFTSLAAALDYLQSHPKETVWAMNWDAPSRPLDRQINENLVLLVLAGPDCKTERAPLAWLGYPSTKQTADFDAKKGEPPRLVQAWTAAIEDAAAKANRQDTDIGYLIHDAGNTHQDSSARLGALAQTLTVQLPEFDFLKQSFNLTAVLGETGAGTALTNVALGIAYAHHFGKPVLVAGTSDLSAPVALVVAPPAVARPIRPDQPWFRARGGNHAYLPWWGLRHDAPEYYQGFSQ
;
A
#
# COMPACT_ATOMS: atom_id res chain seq x y z
N MET A 1 4.72 -11.61 -13.84
CA MET A 1 5.27 -10.28 -13.51
C MET A 1 5.66 -10.31 -12.03
N GLY A 2 6.91 -10.03 -11.74
CA GLY A 2 7.42 -9.95 -10.38
C GLY A 2 7.87 -8.53 -10.09
N GLY A 3 8.03 -8.19 -8.81
CA GLY A 3 8.54 -6.91 -8.36
C GLY A 3 7.54 -6.13 -7.50
N PRO A 4 8.01 -5.07 -6.82
CA PRO A 4 7.24 -4.34 -5.81
C PRO A 4 5.91 -3.77 -6.30
N ASN A 5 5.80 -3.40 -7.59
CA ASN A 5 4.59 -2.85 -8.18
C ASN A 5 3.60 -3.91 -8.72
N ALA A 6 3.94 -5.22 -8.65
CA ALA A 6 3.08 -6.29 -9.17
C ALA A 6 1.66 -6.26 -8.57
N GLY A 7 1.53 -5.87 -7.31
CA GLY A 7 0.24 -5.76 -6.63
C GLY A 7 -0.70 -4.72 -7.24
N PHE A 8 -0.19 -3.62 -7.76
CA PHE A 8 -1.03 -2.63 -8.47
C PHE A 8 -1.61 -3.20 -9.76
N THR A 9 -0.84 -4.01 -10.48
CA THR A 9 -1.34 -4.70 -11.68
C THR A 9 -2.42 -5.73 -11.33
N SER A 10 -2.21 -6.52 -10.27
CA SER A 10 -3.21 -7.46 -9.76
C SER A 10 -4.49 -6.74 -9.33
N LEU A 11 -4.34 -5.61 -8.65
CA LEU A 11 -5.46 -4.80 -8.22
C LEU A 11 -6.22 -4.19 -9.39
N ALA A 12 -5.52 -3.64 -10.38
CA ALA A 12 -6.14 -3.09 -11.60
C ALA A 12 -6.98 -4.16 -12.31
N ALA A 13 -6.42 -5.37 -12.51
CA ALA A 13 -7.15 -6.47 -13.14
C ALA A 13 -8.40 -6.89 -12.33
N ALA A 14 -8.32 -6.87 -11.00
CA ALA A 14 -9.47 -7.16 -10.15
C ALA A 14 -10.55 -6.09 -10.24
N LEU A 15 -10.16 -4.81 -10.30
CA LEU A 15 -11.10 -3.69 -10.47
C LEU A 15 -11.75 -3.68 -11.86
N ASP A 16 -11.00 -4.00 -12.92
CA ASP A 16 -11.54 -4.17 -14.29
C ASP A 16 -12.62 -5.26 -14.32
N TYR A 17 -12.34 -6.39 -13.67
CA TYR A 17 -13.33 -7.44 -13.55
C TYR A 17 -14.60 -6.98 -12.84
N LEU A 18 -14.46 -6.29 -11.72
CA LEU A 18 -15.59 -5.79 -10.92
C LEU A 18 -16.38 -4.68 -11.61
N GLN A 19 -15.77 -3.90 -12.52
CA GLN A 19 -16.52 -2.96 -13.38
C GLN A 19 -17.52 -3.69 -14.26
N SER A 20 -17.13 -4.85 -14.80
CA SER A 20 -17.99 -5.70 -15.63
C SER A 20 -18.94 -6.57 -14.82
N HIS A 21 -18.60 -6.84 -13.55
CA HIS A 21 -19.33 -7.73 -12.65
C HIS A 21 -19.60 -7.04 -11.29
N PRO A 22 -20.40 -5.95 -11.26
CA PRO A 22 -20.52 -5.07 -10.09
C PRO A 22 -21.17 -5.71 -8.87
N LYS A 23 -21.76 -6.89 -9.02
CA LYS A 23 -22.42 -7.65 -7.94
C LYS A 23 -21.55 -8.77 -7.37
N GLU A 24 -20.34 -8.93 -7.88
CA GLU A 24 -19.44 -10.01 -7.49
C GLU A 24 -18.35 -9.57 -6.54
N THR A 25 -17.59 -10.52 -6.05
CA THR A 25 -16.40 -10.33 -5.24
C THR A 25 -15.19 -10.95 -5.92
N VAL A 26 -14.03 -10.33 -5.73
CA VAL A 26 -12.74 -10.82 -6.24
C VAL A 26 -11.72 -10.85 -5.11
N TRP A 27 -10.90 -11.89 -5.09
CA TRP A 27 -9.76 -12.00 -4.20
C TRP A 27 -8.50 -11.58 -4.95
N ALA A 28 -7.92 -10.46 -4.55
CA ALA A 28 -6.62 -10.02 -5.04
C ALA A 28 -5.55 -10.47 -4.04
N MET A 29 -4.65 -11.32 -4.47
CA MET A 29 -3.61 -11.90 -3.61
C MET A 29 -2.24 -11.74 -4.24
N ASN A 30 -1.29 -11.25 -3.44
CA ASN A 30 0.13 -11.28 -3.77
C ASN A 30 0.93 -11.87 -2.62
N TRP A 31 1.99 -12.55 -2.98
CA TRP A 31 2.92 -13.12 -2.00
C TRP A 31 4.33 -13.15 -2.58
N ASP A 32 5.29 -13.11 -1.72
CA ASP A 32 6.70 -13.33 -2.04
C ASP A 32 7.41 -13.99 -0.88
N ALA A 33 8.43 -14.76 -1.20
CA ALA A 33 9.25 -15.47 -0.24
C ALA A 33 10.70 -15.53 -0.74
N PRO A 34 11.70 -15.54 0.15
CA PRO A 34 13.09 -15.65 -0.24
C PRO A 34 13.33 -16.93 -1.05
N SER A 35 14.03 -16.80 -2.16
CA SER A 35 14.50 -17.93 -2.98
C SER A 35 15.91 -18.38 -2.57
N ARG A 36 16.28 -19.58 -2.94
CA ARG A 36 17.66 -20.08 -2.75
C ARG A 36 18.41 -20.07 -4.09
N PRO A 37 19.71 -19.69 -4.12
CA PRO A 37 20.49 -19.11 -3.01
C PRO A 37 19.97 -17.75 -2.55
N LEU A 38 20.16 -17.40 -1.29
CA LEU A 38 19.72 -16.15 -0.69
C LEU A 38 20.68 -15.01 -1.06
N ASP A 39 20.66 -14.60 -2.32
CA ASP A 39 21.47 -13.48 -2.79
C ASP A 39 20.88 -12.12 -2.32
N ARG A 40 19.57 -12.08 -2.14
CA ARG A 40 18.84 -10.95 -1.55
C ARG A 40 17.81 -11.50 -0.59
N GLN A 41 17.88 -11.04 0.65
CA GLN A 41 16.87 -11.38 1.63
C GLN A 41 15.67 -10.44 1.46
N ILE A 42 14.55 -10.99 1.01
CA ILE A 42 13.24 -10.36 1.12
C ILE A 42 12.50 -10.96 2.30
N ASN A 43 11.69 -10.18 2.97
CA ASN A 43 10.84 -10.67 4.03
C ASN A 43 9.63 -11.39 3.43
N GLU A 44 9.31 -12.57 3.97
CA GLU A 44 8.12 -13.29 3.56
C GLU A 44 6.87 -12.43 3.76
N ASN A 45 6.05 -12.38 2.74
CA ASN A 45 4.84 -11.60 2.75
C ASN A 45 3.74 -12.31 1.95
N LEU A 46 2.54 -12.33 2.52
CA LEU A 46 1.33 -12.75 1.83
C LEU A 46 0.22 -11.76 2.17
N VAL A 47 -0.38 -11.16 1.17
CA VAL A 47 -1.49 -10.23 1.32
C VAL A 47 -2.67 -10.70 0.48
N LEU A 48 -3.84 -10.72 1.10
CA LEU A 48 -5.11 -11.00 0.47
C LEU A 48 -6.06 -9.83 0.71
N LEU A 49 -6.55 -9.24 -0.37
CA LEU A 49 -7.64 -8.28 -0.35
C LEU A 49 -8.90 -8.93 -0.92
N VAL A 50 -9.99 -8.87 -0.17
CA VAL A 50 -11.32 -9.26 -0.65
C VAL A 50 -12.03 -8.01 -1.12
N LEU A 51 -12.21 -7.90 -2.43
CA LEU A 51 -12.82 -6.76 -3.10
C LEU A 51 -14.26 -7.11 -3.47
N ALA A 52 -15.17 -6.17 -3.28
CA ALA A 52 -16.56 -6.30 -3.68
C ALA A 52 -16.91 -5.21 -4.69
N GLY A 53 -17.66 -5.55 -5.71
CA GLY A 53 -18.21 -4.59 -6.65
C GLY A 53 -19.19 -3.62 -5.97
N PRO A 54 -19.45 -2.45 -6.55
CA PRO A 54 -20.28 -1.41 -5.93
C PRO A 54 -21.71 -1.86 -5.63
N ASP A 55 -22.25 -2.79 -6.40
CA ASP A 55 -23.61 -3.32 -6.24
C ASP A 55 -23.65 -4.66 -5.46
N CYS A 56 -22.52 -5.11 -4.95
CA CYS A 56 -22.43 -6.33 -4.18
C CYS A 56 -23.08 -6.14 -2.80
N LYS A 57 -24.07 -6.97 -2.49
CA LYS A 57 -24.71 -6.98 -1.17
C LYS A 57 -23.84 -7.78 -0.20
N THR A 58 -23.23 -7.10 0.73
CA THR A 58 -22.42 -7.73 1.79
C THR A 58 -23.09 -7.51 3.15
N GLU A 59 -22.92 -8.47 4.07
CA GLU A 59 -23.40 -8.32 5.45
C GLU A 59 -22.61 -7.29 6.25
N ARG A 60 -21.43 -6.95 5.79
CA ARG A 60 -20.52 -6.01 6.45
C ARG A 60 -20.37 -4.73 5.62
N ALA A 61 -20.30 -3.60 6.30
CA ALA A 61 -19.94 -2.35 5.66
C ALA A 61 -18.51 -2.43 5.09
N PRO A 62 -18.23 -1.77 3.96
CA PRO A 62 -16.89 -1.72 3.39
C PRO A 62 -15.90 -1.09 4.38
N LEU A 63 -14.67 -1.57 4.40
CA LEU A 63 -13.59 -0.96 5.20
C LEU A 63 -13.10 0.34 4.58
N ALA A 64 -13.04 0.39 3.26
CA ALA A 64 -12.64 1.57 2.48
C ALA A 64 -13.13 1.41 1.04
N TRP A 65 -12.99 2.47 0.25
CA TRP A 65 -13.20 2.48 -1.19
C TRP A 65 -11.85 2.62 -1.88
N LEU A 66 -11.61 1.80 -2.87
CA LEU A 66 -10.38 1.85 -3.66
C LEU A 66 -10.61 2.60 -4.96
N GLY A 67 -9.78 3.61 -5.20
CA GLY A 67 -9.64 4.18 -6.52
C GLY A 67 -8.92 3.21 -7.46
N TYR A 68 -8.84 3.56 -8.74
CA TYR A 68 -8.10 2.79 -9.72
C TYR A 68 -6.63 3.22 -9.71
N PRO A 69 -5.65 2.29 -9.74
CA PRO A 69 -4.25 2.65 -9.84
C PRO A 69 -3.96 3.52 -11.07
N SER A 70 -3.16 4.55 -10.89
CA SER A 70 -2.68 5.42 -11.95
C SER A 70 -1.19 5.27 -12.11
N THR A 71 -0.75 4.88 -13.29
CA THR A 71 0.66 4.80 -13.68
C THR A 71 0.93 5.81 -14.79
N LYS A 72 2.00 6.60 -14.68
CA LYS A 72 2.44 7.54 -15.70
C LYS A 72 3.87 7.24 -16.10
N GLN A 73 4.13 7.19 -17.39
CA GLN A 73 5.49 7.00 -17.90
C GLN A 73 6.24 8.33 -17.84
N THR A 74 7.42 8.35 -17.23
CA THR A 74 8.25 9.57 -17.17
C THR A 74 8.72 10.02 -18.56
N ALA A 75 8.78 9.09 -19.52
CA ALA A 75 9.13 9.38 -20.91
C ALA A 75 8.07 10.22 -21.64
N ASP A 76 6.83 10.22 -21.16
CA ASP A 76 5.72 10.97 -21.77
C ASP A 76 5.77 12.48 -21.45
N PHE A 77 6.68 12.89 -20.56
CA PHE A 77 6.83 14.28 -20.12
C PHE A 77 8.08 14.95 -20.68
N ASP A 78 7.99 16.23 -21.00
CA ASP A 78 9.09 17.02 -21.50
C ASP A 78 10.00 17.54 -20.39
N ALA A 79 11.30 17.61 -20.65
CA ALA A 79 12.28 18.24 -19.76
C ALA A 79 12.69 19.60 -20.29
N LYS A 80 11.80 20.59 -20.21
CA LYS A 80 12.10 21.95 -20.65
C LYS A 80 12.78 22.76 -19.54
N LYS A 81 13.59 23.74 -19.94
CA LYS A 81 14.24 24.65 -18.98
C LYS A 81 13.17 25.45 -18.22
N GLY A 82 13.20 25.37 -16.91
CA GLY A 82 12.23 26.07 -16.02
C GLY A 82 11.01 25.25 -15.64
N GLU A 83 10.81 24.08 -16.23
CA GLU A 83 9.78 23.14 -15.82
C GLU A 83 10.30 22.15 -14.75
N PRO A 84 9.43 21.56 -13.95
CA PRO A 84 9.80 20.50 -13.02
C PRO A 84 10.44 19.29 -13.74
N PRO A 85 11.29 18.50 -13.07
CA PRO A 85 11.82 17.26 -13.63
C PRO A 85 10.71 16.31 -14.11
N ARG A 86 10.98 15.52 -15.16
CA ARG A 86 9.99 14.58 -15.73
C ARG A 86 9.32 13.67 -14.70
N LEU A 87 10.10 13.17 -13.75
CA LEU A 87 9.57 12.31 -12.69
C LEU A 87 8.59 13.07 -11.78
N VAL A 88 8.84 14.34 -11.48
CA VAL A 88 7.93 15.18 -10.71
C VAL A 88 6.64 15.43 -11.50
N GLN A 89 6.73 15.72 -12.81
CA GLN A 89 5.55 15.85 -13.66
C GLN A 89 4.74 14.56 -13.73
N ALA A 90 5.41 13.41 -13.84
CA ALA A 90 4.76 12.10 -13.84
C ALA A 90 4.05 11.81 -12.50
N TRP A 91 4.69 12.15 -11.37
CA TRP A 91 4.04 12.04 -10.05
C TRP A 91 2.82 12.95 -9.94
N THR A 92 2.93 14.22 -10.35
CA THR A 92 1.80 15.16 -10.35
C THR A 92 0.61 14.57 -11.10
N ALA A 93 0.83 14.15 -12.35
CA ALA A 93 -0.22 13.57 -13.18
C ALA A 93 -0.76 12.24 -12.63
N ALA A 94 0.07 11.41 -12.00
CA ALA A 94 -0.36 10.14 -11.40
C ALA A 94 -1.24 10.38 -10.17
N ILE A 95 -0.90 11.34 -9.31
CA ILE A 95 -1.65 11.66 -8.10
C ILE A 95 -3.00 12.29 -8.45
N GLU A 96 -3.02 13.26 -9.37
CA GLU A 96 -4.27 13.88 -9.84
C GLU A 96 -5.24 12.86 -10.46
N ASP A 97 -4.72 11.99 -11.33
CA ASP A 97 -5.52 10.96 -11.98
C ASP A 97 -6.02 9.90 -10.96
N ALA A 98 -5.17 9.50 -10.00
CA ALA A 98 -5.58 8.57 -8.93
C ALA A 98 -6.64 9.17 -8.01
N ALA A 99 -6.54 10.47 -7.67
CA ALA A 99 -7.52 11.17 -6.87
C ALA A 99 -8.87 11.27 -7.62
N ALA A 100 -8.83 11.66 -8.90
CA ALA A 100 -10.02 11.70 -9.74
C ALA A 100 -10.71 10.34 -9.86
N LYS A 101 -9.96 9.25 -10.05
CA LYS A 101 -10.47 7.88 -10.10
C LYS A 101 -11.05 7.39 -8.77
N ALA A 102 -10.66 7.98 -7.66
CA ALA A 102 -11.25 7.74 -6.35
C ALA A 102 -12.42 8.69 -6.04
N ASN A 103 -12.81 9.54 -6.98
CA ASN A 103 -13.79 10.61 -6.79
C ASN A 103 -13.44 11.52 -5.60
N ARG A 104 -12.17 11.93 -5.54
CA ARG A 104 -11.58 12.82 -4.55
C ARG A 104 -10.74 13.89 -5.24
N GLN A 105 -10.48 14.98 -4.52
CA GLN A 105 -9.45 15.93 -4.91
C GLN A 105 -8.11 15.51 -4.31
N ASP A 106 -7.01 15.87 -4.93
CA ASP A 106 -5.67 15.63 -4.38
C ASP A 106 -5.49 16.30 -3.02
N THR A 107 -6.07 17.50 -2.83
CA THR A 107 -6.09 18.24 -1.57
C THR A 107 -6.81 17.52 -0.42
N ASP A 108 -7.63 16.51 -0.70
CA ASP A 108 -8.28 15.69 0.33
C ASP A 108 -7.32 14.67 0.97
N ILE A 109 -6.17 14.41 0.35
CA ILE A 109 -5.19 13.42 0.82
C ILE A 109 -4.65 13.82 2.18
N GLY A 110 -4.92 13.00 3.19
CA GLY A 110 -4.49 13.26 4.55
C GLY A 110 -3.32 12.40 5.03
N TYR A 111 -2.92 11.39 4.25
CA TYR A 111 -1.82 10.49 4.60
C TYR A 111 -1.20 9.85 3.36
N LEU A 112 0.08 9.50 3.47
CA LEU A 112 0.84 8.83 2.42
C LEU A 112 1.41 7.50 2.94
N ILE A 113 1.30 6.44 2.13
CA ILE A 113 2.01 5.18 2.36
C ILE A 113 2.85 4.90 1.11
N HIS A 114 4.15 4.62 1.30
CA HIS A 114 5.08 4.41 0.19
C HIS A 114 6.13 3.33 0.49
N ASP A 115 6.88 2.95 -0.53
CA ASP A 115 7.90 1.91 -0.53
C ASP A 115 9.30 2.42 -0.92
N ALA A 116 9.61 3.69 -0.66
CA ALA A 116 10.86 4.30 -1.15
C ALA A 116 12.14 3.67 -0.58
N GLY A 117 12.05 2.89 0.50
CA GLY A 117 13.21 2.29 1.14
C GLY A 117 14.02 3.29 1.98
N ASN A 118 15.13 2.82 2.54
CA ASN A 118 16.02 3.65 3.37
C ASN A 118 17.51 3.37 3.16
N THR A 119 17.87 2.34 2.38
CA THR A 119 19.23 1.80 2.37
C THR A 119 19.97 1.93 1.05
N HIS A 120 19.31 2.34 -0.02
CA HIS A 120 19.90 2.41 -1.35
C HIS A 120 20.02 3.85 -1.85
N GLN A 121 21.04 4.10 -2.65
CA GLN A 121 21.29 5.40 -3.28
C GLN A 121 20.04 5.88 -4.08
N ASP A 122 19.28 4.94 -4.64
CA ASP A 122 18.04 5.24 -5.36
C ASP A 122 16.87 5.67 -4.46
N SER A 123 16.89 5.32 -3.17
CA SER A 123 15.83 5.70 -2.22
C SER A 123 15.67 7.21 -2.11
N SER A 124 16.78 7.94 -2.10
CA SER A 124 16.76 9.41 -2.05
C SER A 124 16.14 10.03 -3.30
N ALA A 125 16.44 9.46 -4.48
CA ALA A 125 15.85 9.92 -5.74
C ALA A 125 14.36 9.64 -5.81
N ARG A 126 13.92 8.44 -5.39
CA ARG A 126 12.51 8.05 -5.33
C ARG A 126 11.72 8.95 -4.39
N LEU A 127 12.22 9.13 -3.17
CA LEU A 127 11.60 9.95 -2.15
C LEU A 127 11.61 11.43 -2.50
N GLY A 128 12.72 11.92 -3.04
CA GLY A 128 12.91 13.35 -3.37
C GLY A 128 11.89 13.84 -4.38
N ALA A 129 11.66 13.09 -5.47
CA ALA A 129 10.69 13.48 -6.48
C ALA A 129 9.25 13.47 -5.94
N LEU A 130 8.87 12.43 -5.17
CA LEU A 130 7.57 12.33 -4.53
C LEU A 130 7.35 13.46 -3.51
N ALA A 131 8.33 13.72 -2.66
CA ALA A 131 8.26 14.79 -1.66
C ALA A 131 8.15 16.17 -2.32
N GLN A 132 8.92 16.42 -3.38
CA GLN A 132 8.83 17.66 -4.15
C GLN A 132 7.44 17.85 -4.74
N THR A 133 6.85 16.81 -5.32
CA THR A 133 5.49 16.86 -5.87
C THR A 133 4.48 17.21 -4.78
N LEU A 134 4.52 16.51 -3.65
CA LEU A 134 3.58 16.73 -2.56
C LEU A 134 3.72 18.11 -1.92
N THR A 135 4.95 18.63 -1.81
CA THR A 135 5.17 20.00 -1.30
C THR A 135 4.49 21.07 -2.18
N VAL A 136 4.42 20.82 -3.49
CA VAL A 136 3.77 21.75 -4.42
C VAL A 136 2.25 21.57 -4.44
N GLN A 137 1.77 20.31 -4.51
CA GLN A 137 0.34 20.03 -4.62
C GLN A 137 -0.40 20.13 -3.28
N LEU A 138 0.26 19.81 -2.19
CA LEU A 138 -0.30 19.75 -0.83
C LEU A 138 0.56 20.58 0.13
N PRO A 139 0.52 21.91 0.08
CA PRO A 139 1.41 22.76 0.90
C PRO A 139 1.25 22.56 2.41
N GLU A 140 0.07 22.14 2.86
CA GLU A 140 -0.22 21.86 4.29
C GLU A 140 0.21 20.43 4.72
N PHE A 141 0.72 19.62 3.80
CA PHE A 141 1.08 18.23 4.08
C PHE A 141 2.44 18.12 4.78
N ASP A 142 2.43 17.70 6.03
CA ASP A 142 3.67 17.42 6.78
C ASP A 142 4.18 16.00 6.44
N PHE A 143 5.11 15.93 5.48
CA PHE A 143 5.63 14.67 5.01
C PHE A 143 6.20 13.78 6.13
N LEU A 144 6.82 14.37 7.15
CA LEU A 144 7.41 13.59 8.25
C LEU A 144 6.38 12.98 9.18
N LYS A 145 5.24 13.65 9.37
CA LYS A 145 4.18 13.17 10.28
C LYS A 145 3.05 12.43 9.58
N GLN A 146 2.86 12.70 8.29
CA GLN A 146 1.74 12.18 7.52
C GLN A 146 2.18 11.13 6.50
N SER A 147 3.38 10.54 6.64
CA SER A 147 3.81 9.46 5.77
C SER A 147 4.27 8.22 6.53
N PHE A 148 4.17 7.08 5.85
CA PHE A 148 4.67 5.79 6.32
C PHE A 148 5.46 5.12 5.20
N ASN A 149 6.71 4.75 5.51
CA ASN A 149 7.58 4.04 4.59
C ASN A 149 7.63 2.56 4.99
N LEU A 150 6.91 1.71 4.25
CA LEU A 150 6.81 0.28 4.54
C LEU A 150 8.19 -0.39 4.56
N THR A 151 8.97 -0.17 3.53
CA THR A 151 10.27 -0.84 3.37
C THR A 151 11.31 -0.38 4.38
N ALA A 152 11.16 0.83 4.94
CA ALA A 152 12.00 1.27 6.05
C ALA A 152 11.73 0.51 7.35
N VAL A 153 10.51 0.00 7.53
CA VAL A 153 10.08 -0.70 8.75
C VAL A 153 10.14 -2.21 8.60
N LEU A 154 9.62 -2.74 7.50
CA LEU A 154 9.52 -4.19 7.28
C LEU A 154 10.62 -4.75 6.38
N GLY A 155 11.48 -3.90 5.80
CA GLY A 155 12.43 -4.33 4.77
C GLY A 155 11.75 -4.61 3.43
N GLU A 156 12.48 -5.22 2.52
CA GLU A 156 11.97 -5.58 1.20
C GLU A 156 10.97 -6.74 1.31
N THR A 157 9.79 -6.54 0.76
CA THR A 157 8.68 -7.53 0.74
C THR A 157 8.32 -7.98 -0.67
N GLY A 158 9.15 -7.64 -1.66
CA GLY A 158 9.03 -8.11 -3.04
C GLY A 158 7.66 -7.84 -3.65
N ALA A 159 7.09 -8.85 -4.31
CA ALA A 159 5.81 -8.73 -5.00
C ALA A 159 4.62 -8.42 -4.06
N GLY A 160 4.75 -8.66 -2.77
CA GLY A 160 3.73 -8.33 -1.77
C GLY A 160 3.66 -6.87 -1.36
N THR A 161 4.68 -6.05 -1.71
CA THR A 161 4.82 -4.66 -1.24
C THR A 161 3.60 -3.79 -1.53
N ALA A 162 3.15 -3.75 -2.79
CA ALA A 162 2.06 -2.87 -3.20
C ALA A 162 0.74 -3.19 -2.47
N LEU A 163 0.33 -4.46 -2.41
CA LEU A 163 -0.91 -4.82 -1.71
C LEU A 163 -0.80 -4.66 -0.19
N THR A 164 0.38 -4.80 0.40
CA THR A 164 0.60 -4.48 1.82
C THR A 164 0.39 -2.99 2.06
N ASN A 165 0.95 -2.12 1.21
CA ASN A 165 0.72 -0.69 1.29
C ASN A 165 -0.77 -0.35 1.15
N VAL A 166 -1.49 -0.99 0.23
CA VAL A 166 -2.94 -0.83 0.07
C VAL A 166 -3.69 -1.28 1.33
N ALA A 167 -3.34 -2.43 1.91
CA ALA A 167 -3.97 -2.93 3.13
C ALA A 167 -3.78 -1.96 4.31
N LEU A 168 -2.59 -1.40 4.46
CA LEU A 168 -2.31 -0.36 5.47
C LEU A 168 -3.08 0.93 5.16
N GLY A 169 -3.19 1.32 3.89
CA GLY A 169 -4.02 2.44 3.45
C GLY A 169 -5.49 2.27 3.81
N ILE A 170 -6.04 1.06 3.60
CA ILE A 170 -7.40 0.70 4.00
C ILE A 170 -7.56 0.85 5.52
N ALA A 171 -6.63 0.31 6.30
CA ALA A 171 -6.68 0.40 7.76
C ALA A 171 -6.63 1.85 8.24
N TYR A 172 -5.75 2.67 7.68
CA TYR A 172 -5.66 4.09 8.02
C TYR A 172 -6.93 4.85 7.65
N ALA A 173 -7.41 4.71 6.41
CA ALA A 173 -8.63 5.37 5.96
C ALA A 173 -9.85 4.97 6.80
N HIS A 174 -9.93 3.68 7.17
CA HIS A 174 -11.01 3.14 8.01
C HIS A 174 -11.06 3.78 9.40
N HIS A 175 -9.90 3.98 10.03
CA HIS A 175 -9.82 4.45 11.40
C HIS A 175 -9.77 5.98 11.54
N PHE A 176 -9.16 6.67 10.59
CA PHE A 176 -8.95 8.12 10.66
C PHE A 176 -9.91 8.92 9.78
N GLY A 177 -10.67 8.26 8.91
CA GLY A 177 -11.67 8.92 8.06
C GLY A 177 -11.08 9.87 7.02
N LYS A 178 -9.80 9.68 6.64
CA LYS A 178 -9.10 10.52 5.66
C LYS A 178 -8.66 9.70 4.45
N PRO A 179 -8.69 10.27 3.23
CA PRO A 179 -8.12 9.64 2.06
C PRO A 179 -6.60 9.42 2.23
N VAL A 180 -6.14 8.28 1.74
CA VAL A 180 -4.74 7.86 1.80
C VAL A 180 -4.20 7.70 0.39
N LEU A 181 -3.08 8.35 0.10
CA LEU A 181 -2.29 8.11 -1.10
C LEU A 181 -1.39 6.89 -0.85
N VAL A 182 -1.48 5.90 -1.71
CA VAL A 182 -0.54 4.79 -1.77
C VAL A 182 0.35 4.97 -3.00
N ALA A 183 1.66 5.10 -2.77
CA ALA A 183 2.65 5.41 -3.80
C ALA A 183 3.62 4.24 -4.00
N GLY A 184 3.67 3.70 -5.22
CA GLY A 184 4.67 2.74 -5.66
C GLY A 184 5.84 3.48 -6.29
N THR A 185 6.97 3.55 -5.57
CA THR A 185 8.14 4.33 -5.94
C THR A 185 9.26 3.50 -6.56
N SER A 186 9.11 2.19 -6.58
CA SER A 186 10.16 1.25 -6.96
C SER A 186 10.59 1.34 -8.43
N ASP A 187 9.75 1.88 -9.31
CA ASP A 187 10.07 2.13 -10.72
C ASP A 187 10.07 3.64 -10.99
N LEU A 188 11.25 4.22 -11.15
CA LEU A 188 11.43 5.65 -11.48
C LEU A 188 10.94 6.00 -12.88
N SER A 189 10.83 5.03 -13.78
CA SER A 189 10.31 5.25 -15.14
C SER A 189 8.80 5.27 -15.18
N ALA A 190 8.14 4.66 -14.18
CA ALA A 190 6.70 4.48 -14.15
C ALA A 190 6.15 4.56 -12.71
N PRO A 191 6.13 5.74 -12.08
CA PRO A 191 5.54 5.90 -10.75
C PRO A 191 4.06 5.54 -10.75
N VAL A 192 3.62 4.93 -9.65
CA VAL A 192 2.24 4.46 -9.48
C VAL A 192 1.60 5.14 -8.28
N ALA A 193 0.42 5.70 -8.46
CA ALA A 193 -0.40 6.28 -7.41
C ALA A 193 -1.75 5.58 -7.32
N LEU A 194 -2.24 5.40 -6.10
CA LEU A 194 -3.58 4.90 -5.79
C LEU A 194 -4.15 5.69 -4.62
N VAL A 195 -5.40 6.10 -4.70
CA VAL A 195 -6.08 6.72 -3.56
C VAL A 195 -7.07 5.74 -2.94
N VAL A 196 -6.93 5.54 -1.64
CA VAL A 196 -7.86 4.80 -0.79
C VAL A 196 -8.75 5.81 -0.07
N ALA A 197 -10.04 5.79 -0.37
CA ALA A 197 -11.01 6.67 0.26
C ALA A 197 -11.64 6.01 1.50
N PRO A 198 -11.92 6.77 2.56
CA PRO A 198 -12.52 6.25 3.78
C PRO A 198 -13.95 5.76 3.53
N PRO A 199 -14.48 4.86 4.38
CA PRO A 199 -15.89 4.52 4.39
C PRO A 199 -16.74 5.71 4.85
N ALA A 200 -18.05 5.64 4.62
CA ALA A 200 -18.98 6.70 5.05
C ALA A 200 -18.94 6.96 6.56
N VAL A 201 -18.63 5.91 7.35
CA VAL A 201 -18.49 6.00 8.81
C VAL A 201 -17.14 5.40 9.19
N ALA A 202 -16.21 6.24 9.61
CA ALA A 202 -14.93 5.82 10.16
C ALA A 202 -15.13 5.15 11.53
N ARG A 203 -14.31 4.14 11.81
CA ARG A 203 -14.28 3.48 13.11
C ARG A 203 -12.99 3.82 13.84
N PRO A 204 -13.03 4.71 14.84
CA PRO A 204 -11.83 5.10 15.58
C PRO A 204 -11.17 3.88 16.24
N ILE A 205 -9.86 3.97 16.36
CA ILE A 205 -9.06 2.96 17.09
C ILE A 205 -9.55 2.92 18.55
N ARG A 206 -9.67 1.71 19.06
CA ARG A 206 -9.96 1.45 20.48
C ARG A 206 -8.68 1.01 21.17
N PRO A 207 -7.91 1.92 21.76
CA PRO A 207 -6.61 1.59 22.37
C PRO A 207 -6.72 0.70 23.60
N ASP A 208 -7.89 0.71 24.24
CA ASP A 208 -8.26 -0.12 25.41
C ASP A 208 -8.67 -1.55 25.02
N GLN A 209 -8.90 -1.81 23.74
CA GLN A 209 -9.25 -3.15 23.29
C GLN A 209 -7.96 -3.99 23.18
N PRO A 210 -7.88 -5.12 23.89
CA PRO A 210 -6.71 -5.96 23.83
C PRO A 210 -6.48 -6.49 22.42
N TRP A 211 -5.23 -6.56 22.02
CA TRP A 211 -4.85 -7.16 20.76
C TRP A 211 -5.34 -8.60 20.70
N PHE A 212 -6.24 -8.90 19.77
CA PHE A 212 -6.72 -10.24 19.56
C PHE A 212 -5.81 -10.97 18.58
N ARG A 213 -5.14 -12.00 19.05
CA ARG A 213 -4.45 -12.95 18.18
C ARG A 213 -5.45 -13.96 17.65
N ALA A 214 -5.35 -14.32 16.37
CA ALA A 214 -6.27 -15.26 15.72
C ALA A 214 -6.31 -16.64 16.40
N ARG A 215 -5.32 -16.94 17.22
CA ARG A 215 -5.29 -18.13 18.07
C ARG A 215 -5.13 -17.68 19.52
N GLY A 216 -6.21 -17.80 20.28
CA GLY A 216 -6.18 -17.62 21.72
C GLY A 216 -5.44 -18.76 22.42
N GLY A 217 -4.78 -18.46 23.53
CA GLY A 217 -4.07 -19.43 24.34
C GLY A 217 -2.60 -19.62 23.96
N ASN A 218 -1.88 -20.23 24.88
CA ASN A 218 -0.42 -20.36 24.81
C ASN A 218 0.07 -21.46 23.85
N HIS A 219 -0.82 -22.19 23.19
CA HIS A 219 -0.48 -23.43 22.51
C HIS A 219 -0.38 -23.37 21.00
N ALA A 220 -0.52 -22.21 20.37
CA ALA A 220 -0.76 -22.18 18.95
C ALA A 220 0.25 -21.34 18.18
N TYR A 221 1.51 -21.53 18.41
CA TYR A 221 2.51 -20.95 17.55
C TYR A 221 3.01 -21.94 16.53
N LEU A 222 2.84 -21.55 15.28
CA LEU A 222 3.44 -22.25 14.16
C LEU A 222 4.77 -21.58 13.82
N PRO A 223 5.77 -22.33 13.35
CA PRO A 223 7.15 -21.86 13.17
C PRO A 223 7.28 -20.59 12.33
N TRP A 224 6.45 -20.45 11.32
CA TRP A 224 6.53 -19.32 10.39
C TRP A 224 5.94 -18.01 10.90
N TRP A 225 5.46 -17.96 12.15
CA TRP A 225 4.87 -16.76 12.74
C TRP A 225 5.83 -16.00 13.64
N GLY A 226 7.07 -16.41 13.63
CA GLY A 226 8.11 -15.81 14.46
C GLY A 226 8.15 -16.30 15.89
N LEU A 227 9.08 -15.75 16.62
CA LEU A 227 9.42 -16.20 17.98
C LEU A 227 8.41 -15.66 19.01
N ARG A 228 8.02 -16.53 19.94
CA ARG A 228 7.27 -16.14 21.15
C ARG A 228 8.24 -15.83 22.27
N HIS A 229 8.23 -14.62 22.73
CA HIS A 229 9.07 -14.20 23.85
C HIS A 229 8.41 -14.42 25.21
N ASP A 230 7.09 -14.64 25.20
CA ASP A 230 6.26 -14.82 26.39
C ASP A 230 6.09 -16.29 26.83
N ALA A 231 6.63 -17.24 26.08
CA ALA A 231 6.58 -18.66 26.38
C ALA A 231 7.89 -19.34 25.99
N PRO A 232 8.99 -19.07 26.73
CA PRO A 232 10.32 -19.56 26.39
C PRO A 232 10.47 -21.08 26.54
N GLU A 233 9.59 -21.73 27.27
CA GLU A 233 9.57 -23.17 27.45
C GLU A 233 9.05 -23.95 26.24
N TYR A 234 8.41 -23.28 25.31
CA TYR A 234 7.96 -23.91 24.08
C TYR A 234 9.00 -23.72 22.98
N TYR A 235 9.49 -24.82 22.45
CA TYR A 235 10.28 -24.80 21.22
C TYR A 235 9.42 -24.24 20.10
N GLN A 236 9.83 -23.10 19.62
CA GLN A 236 9.09 -22.43 18.58
C GLN A 236 9.25 -23.21 17.29
N GLY A 237 8.17 -23.80 16.86
CA GLY A 237 8.15 -24.49 15.62
C GLY A 237 7.98 -25.98 15.64
N PHE A 238 8.02 -26.60 16.77
CA PHE A 238 7.76 -28.02 16.86
C PHE A 238 6.71 -28.28 17.94
N SER A 239 5.59 -28.90 17.54
CA SER A 239 4.75 -29.59 18.50
C SER A 239 5.53 -30.82 18.99
N GLN A 240 5.78 -30.92 20.27
CA GLN A 240 6.12 -32.21 20.86
C GLN A 240 4.92 -33.12 20.82
#